data_12893dd9fc38cafc014eb345b3dee57b
#
_entry.id   12893dd9fc38cafc014eb345b3dee57b
#
_cell.length_a   1.000
_cell.length_b   1.000
_cell.length_c   1.000
_cell.angle_alpha   90.00
_cell.angle_beta   90.00
_cell.angle_gamma   90.00
#
_symmetry.space_group_name_H-M   'P 1'
#
loop_
_entity.id
_entity.type
_entity.pdbx_description
1 polymer ?
#
loop_
_entity_poly.entity_id
_entity_poly.type
_entity_poly.pdbx_seq_one_letter_code
_entity_poly.pdbx_strand_id
1 'polypeptide(L)'
;SSFSRERNYTLDYALMTDTDWNKEPSSLSMTLDNGFKNFTDLKLKTFYRTSGRDNQITRKYKDSPYINMPKGYGYEVNYMNMSGKKYKYMAGFMRRKGEEYMSALGWNKAYDFLFEYTPADSISYSIFYQDLREKNWLNWLENNLLGTYEKRQRLTVAGINWFKGDKHELRLKAQMVAFTARTPKAYLANN
;
A
#
# COMPACT_ATOMS: atom_id res chain seq x y z
N SER A 1 25.28 -19.06 -7.64
CA SER A 1 25.71 -17.67 -7.74
C SER A 1 25.94 -17.08 -6.37
N SER A 2 27.09 -16.49 -6.20
CA SER A 2 27.67 -16.11 -4.91
C SER A 2 27.07 -14.87 -4.24
N PHE A 3 26.10 -14.18 -4.82
CA PHE A 3 25.57 -12.90 -4.31
C PHE A 3 24.32 -13.04 -3.43
N SER A 4 23.48 -14.02 -3.67
CA SER A 4 22.24 -14.22 -2.93
C SER A 4 22.46 -15.12 -1.71
N ARG A 5 21.89 -14.73 -0.57
CA ARG A 5 21.80 -15.54 0.63
C ARG A 5 20.58 -16.45 0.55
N GLU A 6 19.47 -15.89 0.08
CA GLU A 6 18.18 -16.55 0.04
C GLU A 6 17.37 -16.01 -1.15
N ARG A 7 16.53 -16.84 -1.73
CA ARG A 7 15.62 -16.43 -2.80
C ARG A 7 14.32 -17.22 -2.70
N ASN A 8 13.23 -16.51 -2.55
CA ASN A 8 11.89 -17.08 -2.45
C ASN A 8 11.00 -16.58 -3.58
N TYR A 9 10.20 -17.47 -4.11
CA TYR A 9 9.16 -17.17 -5.09
C TYR A 9 7.81 -17.56 -4.49
N THR A 10 6.85 -16.66 -4.52
CA THR A 10 5.49 -16.93 -4.07
C THR A 10 4.53 -16.61 -5.21
N LEU A 11 3.61 -17.51 -5.47
CA LEU A 11 2.51 -17.34 -6.40
C LEU A 11 1.21 -17.48 -5.62
N ASP A 12 0.43 -16.41 -5.58
CA ASP A 12 -0.87 -16.38 -4.90
C ASP A 12 -1.98 -16.23 -5.93
N TYR A 13 -2.98 -17.06 -5.83
CA TYR A 13 -4.19 -16.96 -6.61
C TYR A 13 -5.41 -16.91 -5.68
N ALA A 14 -6.25 -15.89 -5.83
CA ALA A 14 -7.51 -15.76 -5.10
C ALA A 14 -8.67 -15.75 -6.08
N LEU A 15 -9.56 -16.73 -5.93
CA LEU A 15 -10.86 -16.76 -6.57
C LEU A 15 -11.88 -16.20 -5.57
N MET A 16 -12.66 -15.22 -5.99
CA MET A 16 -13.69 -14.62 -5.16
C MET A 16 -15.07 -14.81 -5.80
N THR A 17 -16.03 -15.16 -4.98
CA THR A 17 -17.44 -15.28 -5.32
C THR A 17 -18.26 -14.64 -4.20
N ASP A 18 -19.41 -14.09 -4.53
CA ASP A 18 -20.40 -13.68 -3.54
C ASP A 18 -21.18 -14.89 -2.98
N THR A 19 -22.13 -14.62 -2.09
CA THR A 19 -22.98 -15.65 -1.46
C THR A 19 -23.88 -16.39 -2.47
N ASP A 20 -24.16 -15.76 -3.60
CA ASP A 20 -24.99 -16.32 -4.70
C ASP A 20 -24.14 -16.96 -5.79
N TRP A 21 -22.86 -17.22 -5.51
CA TRP A 21 -21.87 -17.79 -6.43
C TRP A 21 -21.57 -16.95 -7.69
N ASN A 22 -21.95 -15.66 -7.68
CA ASN A 22 -21.54 -14.77 -8.75
C ASN A 22 -20.04 -14.49 -8.65
N LYS A 23 -19.38 -14.52 -9.79
CA LYS A 23 -17.94 -14.31 -9.86
C LYS A 23 -17.57 -12.84 -9.58
N GLU A 24 -16.85 -12.62 -8.51
CA GLU A 24 -16.16 -11.38 -8.23
C GLU A 24 -14.78 -11.31 -8.93
N PRO A 25 -14.11 -10.14 -8.94
CA PRO A 25 -12.78 -10.03 -9.53
C PRO A 25 -11.77 -10.96 -8.86
N SER A 26 -11.23 -11.91 -9.59
CA SER A 26 -10.17 -12.81 -9.11
C SER A 26 -8.80 -12.16 -9.24
N SER A 27 -7.87 -12.52 -8.38
CA SER A 27 -6.52 -11.94 -8.39
C SER A 27 -5.43 -13.01 -8.49
N LEU A 28 -4.34 -12.65 -9.16
CA LEU A 28 -3.11 -13.39 -9.25
C LEU A 28 -1.96 -12.47 -8.88
N SER A 29 -1.11 -12.88 -7.96
CA SER A 29 0.12 -12.14 -7.64
C SER A 29 1.34 -13.05 -7.63
N MET A 30 2.45 -12.51 -8.08
CA MET A 30 3.76 -13.15 -8.01
C MET A 30 4.71 -12.25 -7.25
N THR A 31 5.40 -12.82 -6.28
CA THR A 31 6.40 -12.16 -5.44
C THR A 31 7.74 -12.86 -5.59
N LEU A 32 8.79 -12.09 -5.80
CA LEU A 32 10.18 -12.51 -5.69
C LEU A 32 10.79 -11.77 -4.51
N ASP A 33 11.24 -12.51 -3.50
CA ASP A 33 12.04 -12.01 -2.39
C ASP A 33 13.47 -12.52 -2.54
N ASN A 34 14.43 -11.60 -2.63
CA ASN A 34 15.84 -11.93 -2.75
C ASN A 34 16.66 -11.25 -1.65
N GLY A 35 17.11 -12.04 -0.68
CA GLY A 35 18.04 -11.62 0.35
C GLY A 35 19.49 -11.71 -0.14
N PHE A 36 20.26 -10.63 -0.02
CA PHE A 36 21.67 -10.58 -0.37
C PHE A 36 22.57 -10.86 0.83
N LYS A 37 23.81 -11.23 0.58
CA LYS A 37 24.81 -11.55 1.63
C LYS A 37 25.17 -10.35 2.51
N ASN A 38 25.00 -9.14 2.02
CA ASN A 38 25.19 -7.90 2.78
C ASN A 38 23.98 -7.51 3.65
N PHE A 39 23.04 -8.44 3.85
CA PHE A 39 21.82 -8.24 4.62
C PHE A 39 20.87 -7.18 4.07
N THR A 40 20.96 -6.89 2.80
CA THR A 40 19.91 -6.16 2.08
C THR A 40 18.94 -7.13 1.43
N ASP A 41 17.71 -6.69 1.25
CA ASP A 41 16.64 -7.47 0.64
C ASP A 41 16.01 -6.67 -0.50
N LEU A 42 15.72 -7.36 -1.61
CA LEU A 42 14.96 -6.84 -2.74
C LEU A 42 13.70 -7.65 -2.90
N LYS A 43 12.55 -6.98 -2.77
CA LYS A 43 11.24 -7.57 -3.01
C LYS A 43 10.63 -6.98 -4.27
N LEU A 44 10.29 -7.83 -5.21
CA LEU A 44 9.54 -7.48 -6.41
C LEU A 44 8.19 -8.18 -6.35
N LYS A 45 7.11 -7.44 -6.52
CA LYS A 45 5.76 -7.99 -6.59
C LYS A 45 5.05 -7.50 -7.83
N THR A 46 4.41 -8.41 -8.54
CA THR A 46 3.47 -8.09 -9.62
C THR A 46 2.11 -8.63 -9.25
N PHE A 47 1.06 -7.98 -9.72
CA PHE A 47 -0.29 -8.49 -9.54
C PHE A 47 -1.13 -8.24 -10.79
N TYR A 48 -2.13 -9.09 -10.96
CA TYR A 48 -3.19 -8.96 -11.95
C TYR A 48 -4.53 -9.30 -11.30
N ARG A 49 -5.56 -8.51 -11.61
CA ARG A 49 -6.93 -8.76 -11.19
C ARG A 49 -7.85 -8.73 -12.42
N THR A 50 -8.75 -9.70 -12.50
CA THR A 50 -9.77 -9.70 -13.55
C THR A 50 -10.75 -8.55 -13.34
N SER A 51 -11.44 -8.14 -14.41
CA SER A 51 -12.65 -7.33 -14.25
C SER A 51 -13.77 -8.20 -13.65
N GLY A 52 -14.72 -7.58 -13.02
CA GLY A 52 -15.85 -8.27 -12.42
C GLY A 52 -16.80 -7.29 -11.72
N ARG A 53 -17.82 -7.83 -11.08
CA ARG A 53 -18.78 -7.09 -10.28
C ARG A 53 -18.32 -7.07 -8.84
N ASP A 54 -18.53 -5.96 -8.14
CA ASP A 54 -18.15 -5.78 -6.75
C ASP A 54 -19.14 -4.86 -6.07
N ASN A 55 -19.51 -5.17 -4.83
CA ASN A 55 -20.40 -4.37 -4.01
C ASN A 55 -19.75 -3.93 -2.67
N GLN A 56 -18.46 -4.12 -2.48
CA GLN A 56 -17.80 -3.79 -1.20
C GLN A 56 -17.94 -2.31 -0.83
N ILE A 57 -17.87 -1.41 -1.81
CA ILE A 57 -18.04 0.03 -1.59
C ILE A 57 -19.50 0.37 -1.31
N THR A 58 -20.43 -0.37 -1.89
CA THR A 58 -21.88 -0.13 -1.81
C THR A 58 -22.59 -0.96 -0.76
N ARG A 59 -21.92 -1.89 -0.09
CA ARG A 59 -22.49 -2.85 0.87
C ARG A 59 -23.25 -2.23 2.05
N LYS A 60 -23.07 -0.94 2.31
CA LYS A 60 -23.81 -0.20 3.36
C LYS A 60 -25.21 0.24 2.90
N TYR A 61 -25.53 0.08 1.63
CA TYR A 61 -26.83 0.38 1.08
C TYR A 61 -27.81 -0.77 1.28
N LYS A 62 -29.09 -0.43 1.31
CA LYS A 62 -30.16 -1.41 1.50
C LYS A 62 -30.13 -2.53 0.44
N ASP A 63 -29.78 -2.19 -0.78
CA ASP A 63 -29.77 -3.13 -1.91
C ASP A 63 -28.35 -3.49 -2.38
N SER A 64 -27.32 -2.97 -1.72
CA SER A 64 -25.89 -3.24 -2.01
C SER A 64 -25.58 -3.37 -3.53
N PRO A 65 -25.88 -2.33 -4.36
CA PRO A 65 -25.80 -2.46 -5.82
C PRO A 65 -24.38 -2.79 -6.24
N TYR A 66 -24.26 -3.67 -7.23
CA TYR A 66 -22.98 -4.02 -7.80
C TYR A 66 -22.45 -2.93 -8.72
N ILE A 67 -21.15 -2.69 -8.67
CA ILE A 67 -20.42 -1.85 -9.60
C ILE A 67 -19.48 -2.71 -10.47
N ASN A 68 -19.32 -2.33 -11.72
CA ASN A 68 -18.39 -3.00 -12.62
C ASN A 68 -16.97 -2.49 -12.37
N MET A 69 -16.12 -3.33 -11.79
CA MET A 69 -14.71 -3.03 -11.56
C MET A 69 -13.89 -3.38 -12.80
N PRO A 70 -13.00 -2.48 -13.24
CA PRO A 70 -12.10 -2.77 -14.35
C PRO A 70 -11.04 -3.80 -13.96
N LYS A 71 -10.41 -4.44 -14.95
CA LYS A 71 -9.20 -5.22 -14.71
C LYS A 71 -8.11 -4.35 -14.08
N GLY A 72 -7.39 -4.94 -13.13
CA GLY A 72 -6.29 -4.31 -12.41
C GLY A 72 -4.96 -5.00 -12.70
N TYR A 73 -3.88 -4.26 -12.65
CA TYR A 73 -2.52 -4.80 -12.76
C TYR A 73 -1.51 -3.78 -12.22
N GLY A 74 -0.35 -4.29 -11.84
CA GLY A 74 0.69 -3.42 -11.34
C GLY A 74 1.91 -4.14 -10.81
N TYR A 75 2.80 -3.36 -10.26
CA TYR A 75 4.03 -3.86 -9.65
C TYR A 75 4.44 -3.00 -8.47
N GLU A 76 5.24 -3.62 -7.62
CA GLU A 76 5.84 -3.03 -6.43
C GLU A 76 7.30 -3.47 -6.33
N VAL A 77 8.16 -2.55 -5.97
CA VAL A 77 9.58 -2.78 -5.75
C VAL A 77 9.94 -2.22 -4.38
N ASN A 78 10.50 -3.05 -3.51
CA ASN A 78 11.03 -2.63 -2.21
C ASN A 78 12.48 -3.07 -2.09
N TYR A 79 13.33 -2.16 -1.70
CA TYR A 79 14.73 -2.42 -1.36
C TYR A 79 14.97 -1.99 0.08
N MET A 80 15.52 -2.88 0.90
CA MET A 80 15.63 -2.60 2.33
C MET A 80 16.85 -3.25 2.97
N ASN A 81 17.30 -2.66 4.07
CA ASN A 81 18.17 -3.25 5.07
C ASN A 81 17.59 -2.98 6.46
N MET A 82 16.91 -3.97 7.02
CA MET A 82 16.28 -3.87 8.35
C MET A 82 17.09 -4.59 9.43
N SER A 83 18.17 -5.27 9.05
CA SER A 83 19.07 -6.02 9.95
C SER A 83 20.26 -5.20 10.44
N GLY A 84 20.47 -4.02 9.87
CA GLY A 84 21.58 -3.15 10.22
C GLY A 84 21.50 -2.68 11.67
N LYS A 85 22.61 -2.83 12.44
CA LYS A 85 22.66 -2.37 13.82
C LYS A 85 22.63 -0.84 13.93
N LYS A 86 23.40 -0.16 13.08
CA LYS A 86 23.56 1.30 13.12
C LYS A 86 22.63 2.03 12.15
N TYR A 87 22.37 1.43 11.01
CA TYR A 87 21.54 2.02 9.96
C TYR A 87 20.53 0.98 9.47
N LYS A 88 19.25 1.35 9.47
CA LYS A 88 18.18 0.62 8.80
C LYS A 88 17.54 1.53 7.77
N TYR A 89 17.19 0.99 6.63
CA TYR A 89 16.54 1.77 5.58
C TYR A 89 15.63 0.90 4.72
N MET A 90 14.64 1.54 4.14
CA MET A 90 13.76 0.98 3.14
C MET A 90 13.43 2.05 2.10
N ALA A 91 13.43 1.67 0.84
CA ALA A 91 12.89 2.49 -0.24
C ALA A 91 11.93 1.62 -1.05
N GLY A 92 10.71 2.10 -1.22
CA GLY A 92 9.63 1.42 -1.92
C GLY A 92 9.06 2.25 -3.05
N PHE A 93 8.65 1.58 -4.10
CA PHE A 93 7.89 2.14 -5.19
C PHE A 93 6.79 1.18 -5.62
N MET A 94 5.57 1.71 -5.76
CA MET A 94 4.41 0.98 -6.25
C MET A 94 3.79 1.72 -7.42
N ARG A 95 3.38 0.98 -8.45
CA ARG A 95 2.52 1.48 -9.52
C ARG A 95 1.46 0.44 -9.86
N ARG A 96 0.21 0.80 -9.67
CA ARG A 96 -0.94 -0.11 -9.84
C ARG A 96 -2.09 0.58 -10.55
N LYS A 97 -2.93 -0.18 -11.23
CA LYS A 97 -4.15 0.28 -11.89
C LYS A 97 -5.32 -0.63 -11.51
N GLY A 98 -6.46 -0.02 -11.20
CA GLY A 98 -7.70 -0.75 -10.95
C GLY A 98 -7.68 -1.60 -9.69
N GLU A 99 -6.97 -1.19 -8.63
CA GLU A 99 -6.90 -1.93 -7.39
C GLU A 99 -8.06 -1.56 -6.46
N GLU A 100 -8.79 -2.56 -6.00
CA GLU A 100 -9.93 -2.41 -5.13
C GLU A 100 -9.55 -1.94 -3.72
N TYR A 101 -8.47 -2.47 -3.17
CA TYR A 101 -8.04 -2.18 -1.80
C TYR A 101 -7.83 -0.68 -1.55
N MET A 102 -7.36 0.05 -2.54
CA MET A 102 -7.18 1.49 -2.49
C MET A 102 -8.34 2.25 -3.16
N SER A 103 -9.35 1.53 -3.63
CA SER A 103 -10.54 2.07 -4.31
C SER A 103 -10.23 2.99 -5.49
N ALA A 104 -9.07 2.83 -6.14
CA ALA A 104 -8.67 3.69 -7.24
C ALA A 104 -8.77 2.96 -8.58
N LEU A 105 -9.70 3.41 -9.42
CA LEU A 105 -9.96 2.83 -10.74
C LEU A 105 -8.90 3.20 -11.79
N GLY A 106 -8.15 4.26 -11.54
CA GLY A 106 -7.06 4.73 -12.39
C GLY A 106 -5.69 4.22 -11.97
N TRP A 107 -4.65 4.91 -12.41
CA TRP A 107 -3.28 4.63 -12.00
C TRP A 107 -2.97 5.20 -10.62
N ASN A 108 -2.45 4.34 -9.76
CA ASN A 108 -1.92 4.68 -8.44
C ASN A 108 -0.42 4.63 -8.47
N LYS A 109 0.21 5.49 -7.69
CA LYS A 109 1.65 5.49 -7.43
C LYS A 109 1.87 5.74 -5.95
N ALA A 110 2.78 4.98 -5.35
CA ALA A 110 3.28 5.27 -4.02
C ALA A 110 4.81 5.24 -4.02
N TYR A 111 5.38 6.10 -3.21
CA TYR A 111 6.80 6.15 -2.89
C TYR A 111 6.90 6.10 -1.37
N ASP A 112 7.66 5.16 -0.86
CA ASP A 112 7.90 4.98 0.57
C ASP A 112 9.39 5.05 0.84
N PHE A 113 9.75 5.74 1.91
CA PHE A 113 11.12 5.82 2.38
C PHE A 113 11.14 5.74 3.90
N LEU A 114 11.96 4.87 4.43
CA LEU A 114 12.27 4.77 5.87
C LEU A 114 13.78 4.84 6.06
N PHE A 115 14.21 5.61 7.03
CA PHE A 115 15.58 5.61 7.50
C PHE A 115 15.60 5.65 9.03
N GLU A 116 16.39 4.78 9.63
CA GLU A 116 16.65 4.75 11.08
C GLU A 116 18.16 4.77 11.31
N TYR A 117 18.59 5.64 12.21
CA TYR A 117 19.96 5.78 12.63
C TYR A 117 20.08 5.58 14.13
N THR A 118 20.88 4.60 14.54
CA THR A 118 21.15 4.24 15.95
C THR A 118 22.63 4.42 16.23
N PRO A 119 23.08 5.65 16.60
CA PRO A 119 24.49 5.93 16.86
C PRO A 119 25.02 5.18 18.09
N ALA A 120 24.16 4.94 19.07
CA ALA A 120 24.44 4.17 20.28
C ALA A 120 23.18 3.40 20.69
N ASP A 121 23.31 2.34 21.48
CA ASP A 121 22.21 1.52 21.96
C ASP A 121 21.14 2.31 22.74
N SER A 122 21.55 3.45 23.29
CA SER A 122 20.67 4.33 24.07
C SER A 122 19.90 5.37 23.25
N ILE A 123 20.14 5.52 21.95
CA ILE A 123 19.46 6.56 21.16
C ILE A 123 19.26 6.10 19.72
N SER A 124 18.06 6.35 19.19
CA SER A 124 17.74 6.16 17.78
C SER A 124 16.94 7.33 17.22
N TYR A 125 17.17 7.61 15.96
CA TYR A 125 16.46 8.60 15.16
C TYR A 125 15.80 7.89 13.99
N SER A 126 14.57 8.26 13.66
CA SER A 126 13.86 7.68 12.53
C SER A 126 13.15 8.74 11.71
N ILE A 127 13.08 8.53 10.41
CA ILE A 127 12.23 9.28 9.50
C ILE A 127 11.54 8.32 8.55
N PHE A 128 10.23 8.47 8.43
CA PHE A 128 9.42 7.80 7.42
C PHE A 128 8.75 8.83 6.54
N TYR A 129 8.76 8.61 5.25
CA TYR A 129 8.06 9.44 4.26
C TYR A 129 7.28 8.56 3.30
N GLN A 130 6.05 8.98 2.97
CA GLN A 130 5.22 8.38 1.96
C GLN A 130 4.57 9.45 1.09
N ASP A 131 4.56 9.27 -0.24
CA ASP A 131 3.78 10.06 -1.22
C ASP A 131 2.89 9.09 -2.01
N LEU A 132 1.60 9.09 -1.71
CA LEU A 132 0.58 8.29 -2.38
C LEU A 132 -0.22 9.18 -3.32
N ARG A 133 -0.36 8.76 -4.58
CA ARG A 133 -1.16 9.43 -5.61
C ARG A 133 -2.11 8.43 -6.25
N GLU A 134 -3.39 8.74 -6.20
CA GLU A 134 -4.45 7.90 -6.70
C GLU A 134 -5.29 8.67 -7.71
N LYS A 135 -5.40 8.12 -8.93
CA LYS A 135 -6.30 8.63 -9.96
C LYS A 135 -7.62 7.86 -9.94
N ASN A 136 -8.72 8.61 -10.03
CA ASN A 136 -10.06 8.06 -9.95
C ASN A 136 -10.26 7.25 -8.64
N TRP A 137 -9.84 7.81 -7.51
CA TRP A 137 -10.13 7.24 -6.20
C TRP A 137 -11.63 7.26 -5.97
N LEU A 138 -12.22 6.05 -5.94
CA LEU A 138 -13.65 5.85 -5.83
C LEU A 138 -14.07 5.98 -4.37
N ASN A 139 -15.10 6.76 -4.13
CA ASN A 139 -15.69 6.97 -2.82
C ASN A 139 -17.21 6.96 -2.91
N TRP A 140 -17.83 6.41 -1.91
CA TRP A 140 -19.27 6.54 -1.75
C TRP A 140 -19.61 7.93 -1.17
N LEU A 141 -20.61 8.57 -1.71
CA LEU A 141 -21.09 9.87 -1.27
C LEU A 141 -22.38 9.73 -0.46
N GLU A 142 -23.47 9.39 -1.13
CA GLU A 142 -24.77 9.19 -0.52
C GLU A 142 -25.66 8.34 -1.43
N ASN A 143 -26.63 7.65 -0.86
CA ASN A 143 -27.55 6.78 -1.58
C ASN A 143 -26.79 5.89 -2.60
N ASN A 144 -27.12 5.90 -3.87
CA ASN A 144 -26.39 5.21 -4.95
C ASN A 144 -25.43 6.14 -5.72
N LEU A 145 -25.01 7.26 -5.11
CA LEU A 145 -24.08 8.21 -5.69
C LEU A 145 -22.65 7.89 -5.28
N LEU A 146 -21.78 7.65 -6.26
CA LEU A 146 -20.37 7.42 -6.11
C LEU A 146 -19.59 8.62 -6.69
N GLY A 147 -18.48 8.96 -6.07
CA GLY A 147 -17.58 10.00 -6.55
C GLY A 147 -16.18 9.48 -6.84
N THR A 148 -15.53 9.98 -7.89
CA THR A 148 -14.11 9.68 -8.14
C THR A 148 -13.27 10.95 -8.06
N TYR A 149 -12.15 10.87 -7.36
CA TYR A 149 -11.26 11.98 -7.07
C TYR A 149 -9.84 11.71 -7.55
N GLU A 150 -9.10 12.76 -7.87
CA GLU A 150 -7.65 12.72 -7.92
C GLU A 150 -7.10 13.04 -6.53
N LYS A 151 -6.58 12.01 -5.86
CA LYS A 151 -6.10 12.09 -4.49
C LYS A 151 -4.58 12.11 -4.45
N ARG A 152 -4.03 12.97 -3.62
CA ARG A 152 -2.63 12.89 -3.18
C ARG A 152 -2.57 12.97 -1.67
N GLN A 153 -1.85 12.03 -1.06
CA GLN A 153 -1.57 12.00 0.36
C GLN A 153 -0.07 11.93 0.57
N ARG A 154 0.45 12.80 1.42
CA ARG A 154 1.83 12.76 1.88
C ARG A 154 1.84 12.59 3.39
N LEU A 155 2.67 11.68 3.86
CA LEU A 155 2.87 11.41 5.27
C LEU A 155 4.37 11.52 5.56
N THR A 156 4.71 12.31 6.57
CA THR A 156 6.07 12.34 7.13
C THR A 156 5.96 12.05 8.61
N VAL A 157 6.76 11.12 9.09
CA VAL A 157 6.87 10.80 10.51
C VAL A 157 8.34 10.86 10.89
N ALA A 158 8.68 11.67 11.89
CA ALA A 158 10.01 11.73 12.49
C ALA A 158 9.94 11.27 13.95
N GLY A 159 10.94 10.52 14.39
CA GLY A 159 10.98 9.98 15.74
C GLY A 159 12.37 10.04 16.37
N ILE A 160 12.41 10.21 17.68
CA ILE A 160 13.59 10.09 18.52
C ILE A 160 13.21 9.18 19.67
N ASN A 161 13.99 8.12 19.89
CA ASN A 161 13.92 7.30 21.09
C ASN A 161 15.23 7.43 21.85
N TRP A 162 15.15 7.70 23.12
CA TRP A 162 16.29 7.83 24.01
C TRP A 162 16.06 7.08 25.31
N PHE A 163 17.07 6.33 25.74
CA PHE A 163 17.05 5.52 26.95
C PHE A 163 18.23 5.90 27.83
N LYS A 164 18.01 6.04 29.14
CA LYS A 164 19.07 6.25 30.13
C LYS A 164 18.97 5.22 31.23
N GLY A 165 19.82 4.17 31.12
CA GLY A 165 19.72 3.00 31.97
C GLY A 165 18.36 2.31 31.85
N ASP A 166 18.00 1.52 32.85
CA ASP A 166 16.75 0.73 32.84
C ASP A 166 15.52 1.52 33.34
N LYS A 167 15.70 2.79 33.72
CA LYS A 167 14.66 3.56 34.44
C LYS A 167 14.08 4.73 33.67
N HIS A 168 14.75 5.23 32.65
CA HIS A 168 14.30 6.43 31.95
C HIS A 168 14.21 6.18 30.43
N GLU A 169 13.05 6.48 29.89
CA GLU A 169 12.78 6.42 28.47
C GLU A 169 12.12 7.72 28.02
N LEU A 170 12.58 8.28 26.91
CA LEU A 170 11.95 9.40 26.22
C LEU A 170 11.70 8.99 24.77
N ARG A 171 10.43 9.05 24.35
CA ARG A 171 10.02 8.87 22.95
C ARG A 171 9.34 10.13 22.46
N LEU A 172 9.89 10.73 21.43
CA LEU A 172 9.30 11.86 20.73
C LEU A 172 8.93 11.42 19.33
N LYS A 173 7.72 11.78 18.91
CA LYS A 173 7.21 11.51 17.56
C LYS A 173 6.52 12.76 17.02
N ALA A 174 6.94 13.19 15.84
CA ALA A 174 6.26 14.23 15.07
C ALA A 174 5.68 13.61 13.81
N GLN A 175 4.45 13.98 13.45
CA GLN A 175 3.76 13.50 12.27
C GLN A 175 3.15 14.67 11.52
N MET A 176 3.38 14.70 10.20
CA MET A 176 2.74 15.63 9.28
C MET A 176 1.99 14.85 8.21
N VAL A 177 0.73 15.18 8.00
CA VAL A 177 -0.11 14.63 6.95
C VAL A 177 -0.58 15.78 6.06
N ALA A 178 -0.33 15.67 4.76
CA ALA A 178 -0.89 16.56 3.77
C ALA A 178 -1.79 15.76 2.83
N PHE A 179 -3.03 16.19 2.69
CA PHE A 179 -4.04 15.54 1.86
C PHE A 179 -4.62 16.53 0.86
N THR A 180 -4.76 16.09 -0.39
CA THR A 180 -5.42 16.86 -1.45
C THR A 180 -6.32 15.93 -2.25
N ALA A 181 -7.57 16.32 -2.45
CA ALA A 181 -8.50 15.66 -3.36
C ALA A 181 -9.05 16.73 -4.32
N ARG A 182 -9.03 16.46 -5.63
CA ARG A 182 -9.44 17.41 -6.66
C ARG A 182 -10.33 16.72 -7.70
N THR A 183 -11.14 17.54 -8.38
CA THR A 183 -11.92 17.19 -9.57
C THR A 183 -12.84 15.98 -9.36
N PRO A 184 -13.87 16.08 -8.49
CA PRO A 184 -14.81 15.00 -8.30
C PRO A 184 -15.63 14.80 -9.58
N LYS A 185 -15.76 13.53 -9.98
CA LYS A 185 -16.79 13.08 -10.92
C LYS A 185 -17.77 12.22 -10.15
N ALA A 186 -19.05 12.46 -10.34
CA ALA A 186 -20.11 11.70 -9.70
C ALA A 186 -20.71 10.70 -10.70
N TYR A 187 -21.05 9.51 -10.19
CA TYR A 187 -21.69 8.43 -10.94
C TYR A 187 -22.85 7.88 -10.13
N LEU A 188 -23.94 7.57 -10.80
CA LEU A 188 -25.01 6.79 -10.20
C LEU A 188 -24.68 5.30 -10.35
N ALA A 189 -24.71 4.55 -9.26
CA ALA A 189 -24.71 3.10 -9.32
C ALA A 189 -26.10 2.67 -9.78
N ASN A 190 -26.21 2.15 -10.98
CA ASN A 190 -27.48 1.59 -11.50
C ASN A 190 -27.61 0.16 -10.98
N ASN A 191 -28.84 -0.16 -10.55
CA ASN A 191 -29.26 -1.54 -10.23
C ASN A 191 -29.28 -2.42 -11.48
#